data_b26cdd0791da4f385b76f029f9c18e0b
#
_entry.id   b26cdd0791da4f385b76f029f9c18e0b
#
_cell.length_a   1.000
_cell.length_b   1.000
_cell.length_c   1.000
_cell.angle_alpha   90.00
_cell.angle_beta   90.00
_cell.angle_gamma   90.00
#
_symmetry.space_group_name_H-M   'P 1'
#
loop_
_entity.id
_entity.type
_entity.pdbx_description
1 polymer ?
#
loop_
_entity_poly.entity_id
_entity_poly.type
_entity_poly.pdbx_seq_one_letter_code
_entity_poly.pdbx_strand_id
1 'polypeptide(L)'
;MKYTLLIIPIFSFFCTASMWYDKVEEPIIEDKLIAAIMQVESGGDTLAYNSKEDAVGCLQIRPIMVREVNRLLGKDSFTLYDRWSKAKSIQMFNILRSHLKGASDEQIARTWNGGYNGHNIPQTMQYWLKVKKYTQSNIKNK
;
A
#
# COMPACT_ATOMS: atom_id res chain seq x y z
N MET A 1 -14.93 70.82 -29.80
CA MET A 1 -15.31 69.78 -28.84
C MET A 1 -14.35 68.63 -29.04
N LYS A 2 -13.43 68.40 -28.06
CA LYS A 2 -12.44 67.29 -28.10
C LYS A 2 -12.96 66.20 -27.22
N TYR A 3 -13.27 65.03 -27.81
CA TYR A 3 -13.67 63.83 -27.05
C TYR A 3 -12.40 63.07 -26.71
N THR A 4 -12.09 63.04 -25.40
CA THR A 4 -11.00 62.24 -24.85
C THR A 4 -11.53 60.83 -24.60
N LEU A 5 -11.08 59.86 -25.42
CA LEU A 5 -11.42 58.43 -25.19
C LEU A 5 -10.59 57.93 -23.98
N LEU A 6 -11.26 57.61 -22.91
CA LEU A 6 -10.70 56.95 -21.76
C LEU A 6 -10.62 55.44 -22.04
N ILE A 7 -9.40 54.96 -22.30
CA ILE A 7 -9.12 53.52 -22.43
C ILE A 7 -8.98 52.95 -21.02
N ILE A 8 -9.98 52.21 -20.56
CA ILE A 8 -9.91 51.45 -19.31
C ILE A 8 -9.22 50.11 -19.63
N PRO A 9 -8.06 49.82 -19.02
CA PRO A 9 -7.44 48.50 -19.17
C PRO A 9 -8.29 47.45 -18.43
N ILE A 10 -8.86 46.54 -19.19
CA ILE A 10 -9.48 45.35 -18.63
C ILE A 10 -8.36 44.44 -18.08
N PHE A 11 -8.08 44.55 -16.79
CA PHE A 11 -7.25 43.57 -16.11
C PHE A 11 -8.03 42.26 -16.07
N SER A 12 -7.73 41.37 -17.00
CA SER A 12 -8.16 39.95 -16.92
C SER A 12 -7.48 39.35 -15.70
N PHE A 13 -8.21 39.28 -14.60
CA PHE A 13 -7.87 38.47 -13.45
C PHE A 13 -8.00 37.00 -13.87
N PHE A 14 -6.91 36.43 -14.44
CA PHE A 14 -6.75 34.99 -14.51
C PHE A 14 -6.60 34.50 -13.07
N CYS A 15 -7.75 34.23 -12.44
CA CYS A 15 -7.81 33.42 -11.24
C CYS A 15 -7.38 32.01 -11.66
N THR A 16 -6.08 31.73 -11.59
CA THR A 16 -5.59 30.36 -11.57
C THR A 16 -6.07 29.76 -10.25
N ALA A 17 -7.29 29.23 -10.25
CA ALA A 17 -7.69 28.26 -9.26
C ALA A 17 -6.74 27.08 -9.45
N SER A 18 -5.58 27.15 -8.79
CA SER A 18 -4.81 25.96 -8.44
C SER A 18 -5.78 25.13 -7.62
N MET A 19 -6.47 24.23 -8.30
CA MET A 19 -7.22 23.15 -7.70
C MET A 19 -6.19 22.41 -6.86
N TRP A 20 -6.13 22.75 -5.57
CA TRP A 20 -5.54 21.88 -4.56
C TRP A 20 -6.37 20.61 -4.63
N TYR A 21 -5.88 19.67 -5.45
CA TYR A 21 -6.35 18.31 -5.40
C TYR A 21 -5.88 17.82 -4.04
N ASP A 22 -6.73 18.00 -3.02
CA ASP A 22 -6.60 17.30 -1.77
C ASP A 22 -6.55 15.83 -2.14
N LYS A 23 -5.34 15.31 -2.17
CA LYS A 23 -5.10 13.89 -2.27
C LYS A 23 -5.71 13.32 -1.01
N VAL A 24 -6.99 12.91 -1.10
CA VAL A 24 -7.63 12.15 -0.03
C VAL A 24 -6.74 10.94 0.17
N GLU A 25 -5.87 11.01 1.16
CA GLU A 25 -5.09 9.85 1.57
C GLU A 25 -6.12 8.88 2.14
N GLU A 26 -6.41 7.84 1.38
CA GLU A 26 -7.22 6.72 1.86
C GLU A 26 -6.71 6.31 3.25
N PRO A 27 -7.59 6.14 4.23
CA PRO A 27 -7.17 5.82 5.59
C PRO A 27 -6.34 4.54 5.57
N ILE A 28 -5.16 4.61 6.20
CA ILE A 28 -4.27 3.46 6.32
C ILE A 28 -4.87 2.54 7.37
N ILE A 29 -5.60 1.51 6.90
CA ILE A 29 -6.19 0.52 7.79
C ILE A 29 -5.12 -0.53 8.11
N GLU A 30 -4.51 -0.41 9.27
CA GLU A 30 -3.65 -1.44 9.85
C GLU A 30 -4.50 -2.31 10.78
N ASP A 31 -4.87 -3.48 10.32
CA ASP A 31 -5.60 -4.46 11.13
C ASP A 31 -4.66 -5.51 11.73
N LYS A 32 -5.23 -6.43 12.52
CA LYS A 32 -4.48 -7.49 13.20
C LYS A 32 -3.71 -8.41 12.25
N LEU A 33 -4.26 -8.65 11.05
CA LEU A 33 -3.61 -9.50 10.06
C LEU A 33 -2.37 -8.82 9.50
N ILE A 34 -2.47 -7.55 9.11
CA ILE A 34 -1.32 -6.78 8.60
C ILE A 34 -0.23 -6.68 9.65
N ALA A 35 -0.59 -6.34 10.90
CA ALA A 35 0.36 -6.27 12.01
C ALA A 35 1.08 -7.60 12.24
N ALA A 36 0.35 -8.71 12.19
CA ALA A 36 0.91 -10.05 12.33
C ALA A 36 1.85 -10.42 11.18
N ILE A 37 1.48 -10.07 9.94
CA ILE A 37 2.33 -10.28 8.76
C ILE A 37 3.61 -9.46 8.89
N MET A 38 3.55 -8.16 9.21
CA MET A 38 4.74 -7.33 9.44
C MET A 38 5.67 -7.94 10.49
N GLN A 39 5.10 -8.48 11.57
CA GLN A 39 5.88 -9.13 12.63
C GLN A 39 6.62 -10.37 12.10
N VAL A 40 6.00 -11.17 11.22
CA VAL A 40 6.62 -12.37 10.64
C VAL A 40 7.66 -12.02 9.59
N GLU A 41 7.43 -10.97 8.79
CA GLU A 41 8.30 -10.58 7.67
C GLU A 41 9.60 -9.91 8.13
N SER A 42 9.51 -9.01 9.10
CA SER A 42 10.65 -8.16 9.48
C SER A 42 10.75 -7.84 10.98
N GLY A 43 9.85 -8.38 11.81
CA GLY A 43 9.70 -7.91 13.19
C GLY A 43 9.11 -6.49 13.29
N GLY A 44 8.52 -5.99 12.22
CA GLY A 44 7.99 -4.61 12.11
C GLY A 44 9.04 -3.57 11.69
N ASP A 45 10.27 -3.98 11.35
CA ASP A 45 11.32 -3.07 10.90
C ASP A 45 11.02 -2.51 9.51
N THR A 46 10.86 -1.19 9.44
CA THR A 46 10.58 -0.46 8.19
C THR A 46 11.80 -0.32 7.29
N LEU A 47 13.00 -0.52 7.82
CA LEU A 47 14.26 -0.45 7.09
C LEU A 47 14.85 -1.83 6.76
N ALA A 48 14.13 -2.91 7.07
CA ALA A 48 14.57 -4.25 6.76
C ALA A 48 14.81 -4.44 5.25
N TYR A 49 15.94 -5.06 4.92
CA TYR A 49 16.29 -5.37 3.54
C TYR A 49 16.84 -6.79 3.39
N ASN A 50 16.20 -7.58 2.57
CA ASN A 50 16.66 -8.90 2.15
C ASN A 50 17.24 -8.82 0.74
N SER A 51 18.58 -8.79 0.65
CA SER A 51 19.28 -8.64 -0.63
C SER A 51 19.11 -9.82 -1.59
N LYS A 52 18.79 -11.03 -1.08
CA LYS A 52 18.61 -12.23 -1.92
C LYS A 52 17.34 -12.16 -2.76
N GLU A 53 16.29 -11.54 -2.22
CA GLU A 53 14.98 -11.43 -2.86
C GLU A 53 14.64 -9.99 -3.27
N ASP A 54 15.51 -9.03 -3.00
CA ASP A 54 15.23 -7.59 -3.10
C ASP A 54 13.92 -7.24 -2.39
N ALA A 55 13.71 -7.82 -1.20
CA ALA A 55 12.54 -7.57 -0.38
C ALA A 55 12.82 -6.47 0.63
N VAL A 56 11.89 -5.50 0.76
CA VAL A 56 12.13 -4.24 1.45
C VAL A 56 11.01 -3.92 2.43
N GLY A 57 11.42 -3.35 3.56
CA GLY A 57 10.54 -2.71 4.53
C GLY A 57 9.77 -3.68 5.42
N CYS A 58 8.82 -3.15 6.20
CA CYS A 58 8.11 -3.92 7.22
C CYS A 58 7.30 -5.11 6.67
N LEU A 59 6.86 -5.05 5.42
CA LEU A 59 6.12 -6.11 4.74
C LEU A 59 6.97 -6.90 3.74
N GLN A 60 8.27 -6.68 3.68
CA GLN A 60 9.22 -7.36 2.78
C GLN A 60 8.72 -7.41 1.33
N ILE A 61 8.33 -6.23 0.81
CA ILE A 61 7.77 -6.10 -0.53
C ILE A 61 8.86 -6.26 -1.58
N ARG A 62 8.66 -7.21 -2.51
CA ARG A 62 9.53 -7.45 -3.66
C ARG A 62 9.11 -6.61 -4.88
N PRO A 63 10.02 -6.34 -5.85
CA PRO A 63 9.69 -5.55 -7.05
C PRO A 63 8.50 -6.11 -7.84
N ILE A 64 8.33 -7.43 -7.88
CA ILE A 64 7.19 -8.08 -8.55
C ILE A 64 5.86 -7.64 -7.95
N MET A 65 5.80 -7.43 -6.62
CA MET A 65 4.61 -7.01 -5.91
C MET A 65 4.20 -5.58 -6.30
N VAL A 66 5.18 -4.66 -6.42
CA VAL A 66 4.92 -3.28 -6.87
C VAL A 66 4.32 -3.29 -8.28
N ARG A 67 4.89 -4.10 -9.19
CA ARG A 67 4.35 -4.23 -10.55
C ARG A 67 2.93 -4.78 -10.55
N GLU A 68 2.64 -5.78 -9.71
CA GLU A 68 1.33 -6.37 -9.62
C GLU A 68 0.29 -5.37 -9.10
N VAL A 69 0.61 -4.60 -8.06
CA VAL A 69 -0.27 -3.54 -7.55
C VAL A 69 -0.57 -2.51 -8.63
N ASN A 70 0.45 -2.03 -9.34
CA ASN A 70 0.26 -1.08 -10.44
C ASN A 70 -0.59 -1.68 -11.57
N ARG A 71 -0.38 -2.95 -11.91
CA ARG A 71 -1.22 -3.67 -12.88
C ARG A 71 -2.68 -3.71 -12.45
N LEU A 72 -2.95 -4.00 -11.18
CA LEU A 72 -4.31 -4.04 -10.61
C LEU A 72 -4.99 -2.66 -10.63
N LEU A 73 -4.21 -1.60 -10.44
CA LEU A 73 -4.71 -0.22 -10.50
C LEU A 73 -4.84 0.32 -11.94
N GLY A 74 -4.29 -0.37 -12.94
CA GLY A 74 -4.23 0.09 -14.33
C GLY A 74 -3.36 1.33 -14.55
N LYS A 75 -2.46 1.65 -13.61
CA LYS A 75 -1.56 2.83 -13.66
C LYS A 75 -0.36 2.65 -12.74
N ASP A 76 0.75 3.34 -13.03
CA ASP A 76 1.97 3.37 -12.23
C ASP A 76 1.83 4.31 -11.02
N SER A 77 1.13 3.83 -9.98
CA SER A 77 0.85 4.59 -8.75
C SER A 77 1.93 4.44 -7.70
N PHE A 78 2.69 3.34 -7.74
CA PHE A 78 3.74 3.02 -6.78
C PHE A 78 5.07 2.80 -7.49
N THR A 79 6.15 3.25 -6.84
CA THR A 79 7.53 3.06 -7.25
C THR A 79 8.23 2.04 -6.37
N LEU A 80 9.42 1.58 -6.77
CA LEU A 80 10.23 0.70 -5.92
C LEU A 80 10.67 1.39 -4.62
N TYR A 81 10.76 2.71 -4.61
CA TYR A 81 11.11 3.48 -3.41
C TYR A 81 9.99 3.46 -2.35
N ASP A 82 8.73 3.37 -2.77
CA ASP A 82 7.57 3.35 -1.86
C ASP A 82 7.57 2.14 -0.90
N ARG A 83 8.33 1.09 -1.21
CA ARG A 83 8.51 -0.08 -0.35
C ARG A 83 9.14 0.23 1.02
N TRP A 84 9.88 1.33 1.12
CA TRP A 84 10.49 1.81 2.37
C TRP A 84 9.50 2.56 3.28
N SER A 85 8.36 2.94 2.76
CA SER A 85 7.30 3.63 3.51
C SER A 85 6.32 2.61 4.10
N LYS A 86 6.20 2.55 5.43
CA LYS A 86 5.20 1.71 6.10
C LYS A 86 3.79 1.98 5.54
N ALA A 87 3.43 3.26 5.40
CA ALA A 87 2.12 3.68 4.90
C ALA A 87 1.85 3.16 3.48
N LYS A 88 2.82 3.33 2.57
CA LYS A 88 2.71 2.86 1.18
C LYS A 88 2.70 1.33 1.10
N SER A 89 3.48 0.67 1.94
CA SER A 89 3.50 -0.80 2.03
C SER A 89 2.13 -1.35 2.45
N ILE A 90 1.48 -0.73 3.44
CA ILE A 90 0.12 -1.09 3.87
C ILE A 90 -0.91 -0.81 2.75
N GLN A 91 -0.80 0.31 2.04
CA GLN A 91 -1.67 0.60 0.90
C GLN A 91 -1.55 -0.48 -0.18
N MET A 92 -0.33 -0.85 -0.58
CA MET A 92 -0.08 -1.93 -1.54
C MET A 92 -0.68 -3.26 -1.09
N PHE A 93 -0.50 -3.62 0.19
CA PHE A 93 -1.10 -4.82 0.77
C PHE A 93 -2.64 -4.78 0.67
N ASN A 94 -3.27 -3.68 1.06
CA ASN A 94 -4.72 -3.53 1.03
C ASN A 94 -5.30 -3.60 -0.39
N ILE A 95 -4.59 -3.08 -1.39
CA ILE A 95 -4.98 -3.20 -2.79
C ILE A 95 -4.98 -4.68 -3.22
N LEU A 96 -3.90 -5.42 -2.93
CA LEU A 96 -3.84 -6.85 -3.23
C LEU A 96 -4.95 -7.62 -2.51
N ARG A 97 -5.15 -7.36 -1.21
CA ARG A 97 -6.20 -7.99 -0.41
C ARG A 97 -7.60 -7.73 -0.98
N SER A 98 -7.88 -6.53 -1.45
CA SER A 98 -9.19 -6.17 -2.01
C SER A 98 -9.56 -6.99 -3.24
N HIS A 99 -8.58 -7.51 -3.98
CA HIS A 99 -8.77 -8.38 -5.14
C HIS A 99 -9.01 -9.85 -4.75
N LEU A 100 -8.79 -10.21 -3.48
CA LEU A 100 -9.06 -11.53 -2.92
C LEU A 100 -10.43 -11.56 -2.21
N LYS A 101 -11.48 -11.09 -2.90
CA LYS A 101 -12.83 -10.94 -2.33
C LYS A 101 -13.31 -12.23 -1.66
N GLY A 102 -13.72 -12.11 -0.39
CA GLY A 102 -14.23 -13.26 0.40
C GLY A 102 -13.16 -14.21 0.91
N ALA A 103 -11.87 -13.94 0.67
CA ALA A 103 -10.79 -14.77 1.19
C ALA A 103 -10.67 -14.63 2.72
N SER A 104 -10.39 -15.74 3.39
CA SER A 104 -10.06 -15.76 4.81
C SER A 104 -8.66 -15.19 5.08
N ASP A 105 -8.37 -14.82 6.33
CA ASP A 105 -7.04 -14.36 6.76
C ASP A 105 -5.93 -15.37 6.38
N GLU A 106 -6.22 -16.67 6.50
CA GLU A 106 -5.32 -17.74 6.06
C GLU A 106 -5.01 -17.63 4.57
N GLN A 107 -6.04 -17.52 3.75
CA GLN A 107 -5.88 -17.44 2.29
C GLN A 107 -5.11 -16.17 1.90
N ILE A 108 -5.40 -15.04 2.54
CA ILE A 108 -4.69 -13.78 2.31
C ILE A 108 -3.20 -13.92 2.67
N ALA A 109 -2.90 -14.41 3.88
CA ALA A 109 -1.52 -14.56 4.33
C ALA A 109 -0.72 -15.55 3.46
N ARG A 110 -1.33 -16.66 3.07
CA ARG A 110 -0.68 -17.65 2.21
C ARG A 110 -0.48 -17.16 0.79
N THR A 111 -1.42 -16.35 0.27
CA THR A 111 -1.27 -15.67 -1.02
C THR A 111 -0.17 -14.61 -0.96
N TRP A 112 -0.08 -13.87 0.16
CA TRP A 112 1.01 -12.92 0.37
C TRP A 112 2.39 -13.59 0.26
N ASN A 113 2.58 -14.71 0.94
CA ASN A 113 3.86 -15.42 0.97
C ASN A 113 4.18 -16.17 -0.33
N GLY A 114 3.20 -16.84 -0.93
CA GLY A 114 3.40 -17.76 -2.06
C GLY A 114 2.93 -17.24 -3.42
N GLY A 115 2.51 -15.97 -3.51
CA GLY A 115 1.92 -15.40 -4.73
C GLY A 115 0.46 -15.81 -4.92
N TYR A 116 -0.11 -15.46 -6.07
CA TYR A 116 -1.57 -15.57 -6.34
C TYR A 116 -2.18 -16.93 -5.99
N ASN A 117 -1.47 -18.02 -6.26
CA ASN A 117 -1.89 -19.38 -5.93
C ASN A 117 -1.32 -19.87 -4.59
N GLY A 118 -0.75 -19.01 -3.77
CA GLY A 118 -0.06 -19.35 -2.54
C GLY A 118 -0.90 -20.18 -1.57
N HIS A 119 -2.21 -19.92 -1.50
CA HIS A 119 -3.14 -20.67 -0.66
C HIS A 119 -3.26 -22.16 -1.04
N ASN A 120 -2.86 -22.54 -2.25
CA ASN A 120 -2.82 -23.93 -2.72
C ASN A 120 -1.44 -24.60 -2.52
N ILE A 121 -0.43 -23.84 -2.11
CA ILE A 121 0.95 -24.33 -1.93
C ILE A 121 1.10 -24.85 -0.49
N PRO A 122 1.39 -26.16 -0.25
CA PRO A 122 1.50 -26.72 1.10
C PRO A 122 2.52 -25.98 1.99
N GLN A 123 3.65 -25.55 1.41
CA GLN A 123 4.74 -24.87 2.12
C GLN A 123 4.31 -23.54 2.77
N THR A 124 3.33 -22.84 2.20
CA THR A 124 2.81 -21.58 2.76
C THR A 124 1.97 -21.78 4.02
N MET A 125 1.57 -23.02 4.34
CA MET A 125 0.88 -23.33 5.60
C MET A 125 1.77 -23.02 6.81
N GLN A 126 3.08 -23.29 6.72
CA GLN A 126 4.02 -22.96 7.81
C GLN A 126 4.13 -21.47 8.04
N TYR A 127 4.05 -20.69 6.96
CA TYR A 127 3.99 -19.23 7.07
C TYR A 127 2.71 -18.77 7.79
N TRP A 128 1.55 -19.30 7.37
CA TRP A 128 0.27 -19.01 8.03
C TRP A 128 0.29 -19.32 9.52
N LEU A 129 0.83 -20.47 9.91
CA LEU A 129 0.91 -20.85 11.32
C LEU A 129 1.73 -19.86 12.16
N LYS A 130 2.79 -19.24 11.58
CA LYS A 130 3.54 -18.16 12.22
C LYS A 130 2.67 -16.90 12.37
N VAL A 131 2.02 -16.46 11.28
CA VAL A 131 1.13 -15.28 11.29
C VAL A 131 0.01 -15.45 12.31
N LYS A 132 -0.65 -16.62 12.33
CA LYS A 132 -1.75 -16.94 13.25
C LYS A 132 -1.37 -16.76 14.73
N LYS A 133 -0.15 -17.12 15.12
CA LYS A 133 0.33 -16.89 16.51
C LYS A 133 0.25 -15.43 16.92
N TYR A 134 0.64 -14.51 16.01
CA TYR A 134 0.62 -13.06 16.28
C TYR A 134 -0.79 -12.48 16.24
N THR A 135 -1.69 -12.98 15.41
CA THR A 135 -3.09 -12.54 15.44
C THR A 135 -3.81 -12.92 16.74
N GLN A 136 -3.39 -14.01 17.40
CA GLN A 136 -3.98 -14.51 18.64
C GLN A 136 -3.34 -13.93 19.91
N SER A 137 -2.04 -13.61 19.88
CA SER A 137 -1.32 -13.08 21.04
C SER A 137 -1.82 -11.69 21.49
N ASN A 138 -2.26 -10.86 20.53
CA ASN A 138 -2.83 -9.53 20.82
C ASN A 138 -4.21 -9.56 21.50
N ILE A 139 -4.83 -10.74 21.68
CA ILE A 139 -6.11 -10.88 22.38
C ILE A 139 -5.92 -11.04 23.88
N LYS A 140 -4.74 -11.50 24.35
CA LYS A 140 -4.49 -11.80 25.76
C LYS A 140 -4.00 -10.60 26.58
N ASN A 141 -3.73 -9.46 25.95
CA ASN A 141 -3.17 -8.27 26.62
C ASN A 141 -4.16 -7.09 26.70
N LYS A 142 -5.46 -7.38 26.73
CA LYS A 142 -6.51 -6.36 27.00
C LYS A 142 -7.30 -6.73 28.23
#